data_ff90c108d296b5ca25882021b60078ae
#
_entry.id   ff90c108d296b5ca25882021b60078ae
#
_cell.length_a   1.000
_cell.length_b   1.000
_cell.length_c   1.000
_cell.angle_alpha   90.00
_cell.angle_beta   90.00
_cell.angle_gamma   90.00
#
_symmetry.space_group_name_H-M   'P 1'
#
loop_
_entity.id
_entity.type
_entity.pdbx_description
1 polymer ?
#
loop_
_entity_poly.entity_id
_entity_poly.type
_entity_poly.pdbx_seq_one_letter_code
_entity_poly.pdbx_strand_id
1 'polypeptide(L)'
;MNNYHFKTLAFILFFSSLCVNASNLSDDAKNRGINETCYNYLSQIEKSYNLNGLNITFAHPENPSIFPSLHISSQKYNNGASSFTATATPDGKNCYISTIMLTSINNQSCSEVAKIKTQSEDLQLSSYSNGDYIILTPSDNSYQTILTSSGDQSCTITEARMMWPGK
;
A
#
# COMPACT_ATOMS: atom_id res chain seq x y z
N MET A 1 40.58 0.63 -54.90
CA MET A 1 40.15 -0.45 -53.97
C MET A 1 40.29 0.12 -52.55
N ASN A 2 39.18 0.59 -51.96
CA ASN A 2 39.16 1.18 -50.62
C ASN A 2 38.58 0.15 -49.64
N ASN A 3 39.42 -0.32 -48.72
CA ASN A 3 39.03 -1.21 -47.62
C ASN A 3 38.50 -0.35 -46.46
N TYR A 4 37.18 -0.35 -46.25
CA TYR A 4 36.56 0.18 -45.04
C TYR A 4 36.58 -0.89 -43.93
N HIS A 5 37.44 -0.70 -42.93
CA HIS A 5 37.41 -1.47 -41.71
C HIS A 5 36.25 -1.01 -40.84
N PHE A 6 35.21 -1.81 -40.74
CA PHE A 6 34.08 -1.64 -39.80
C PHE A 6 34.57 -2.05 -38.41
N LYS A 7 34.83 -1.07 -37.54
CA LYS A 7 35.12 -1.35 -36.12
C LYS A 7 33.79 -1.53 -35.41
N THR A 8 33.41 -2.75 -35.14
CA THR A 8 32.27 -3.12 -34.32
C THR A 8 32.57 -2.77 -32.87
N LEU A 9 31.96 -1.67 -32.37
CA LEU A 9 32.01 -1.28 -30.97
C LEU A 9 31.02 -2.14 -30.20
N ALA A 10 31.49 -3.17 -29.51
CA ALA A 10 30.65 -3.97 -28.59
C ALA A 10 30.30 -3.15 -27.37
N PHE A 11 29.05 -2.67 -27.29
CA PHE A 11 28.49 -2.01 -26.15
C PHE A 11 28.10 -3.06 -25.11
N ILE A 12 28.98 -3.33 -24.15
CA ILE A 12 28.69 -4.23 -23.02
C ILE A 12 27.79 -3.44 -22.06
N LEU A 13 26.46 -3.71 -22.16
CA LEU A 13 25.48 -3.28 -21.17
C LEU A 13 25.73 -4.07 -19.87
N PHE A 14 26.42 -3.44 -18.92
CA PHE A 14 26.44 -3.91 -17.54
C PHE A 14 25.05 -3.70 -16.96
N PHE A 15 24.19 -4.72 -17.06
CA PHE A 15 23.03 -4.87 -16.17
C PHE A 15 23.57 -5.16 -14.78
N SER A 16 23.85 -4.12 -14.00
CA SER A 16 23.95 -4.27 -12.55
C SER A 16 22.58 -4.69 -12.05
N SER A 17 22.46 -5.99 -11.75
CA SER A 17 21.31 -6.51 -11.01
C SER A 17 21.29 -5.79 -9.66
N LEU A 18 20.48 -4.74 -9.55
CA LEU A 18 20.12 -4.16 -8.28
C LEU A 18 19.35 -5.26 -7.55
N CYS A 19 20.06 -5.96 -6.64
CA CYS A 19 19.38 -6.76 -5.63
C CYS A 19 18.53 -5.76 -4.83
N VAL A 20 17.26 -5.65 -5.17
CA VAL A 20 16.26 -4.97 -4.35
C VAL A 20 16.09 -5.87 -3.12
N ASN A 21 16.89 -5.60 -2.09
CA ASN A 21 16.59 -6.12 -0.76
C ASN A 21 15.21 -5.54 -0.40
N ALA A 22 14.26 -6.40 -0.08
CA ALA A 22 12.98 -5.98 0.50
C ALA A 22 13.30 -5.33 1.84
N SER A 23 13.52 -4.01 1.84
CA SER A 23 13.62 -3.23 3.07
C SER A 23 12.22 -3.05 3.65
N ASN A 24 12.12 -2.95 4.95
CA ASN A 24 10.87 -2.57 5.60
C ASN A 24 10.43 -1.18 5.10
N LEU A 25 9.12 -0.92 5.07
CA LEU A 25 8.57 0.35 4.57
C LEU A 25 9.10 1.54 5.39
N SER A 26 9.16 1.37 6.72
CA SER A 26 9.69 2.37 7.65
C SER A 26 11.19 2.61 7.49
N ASP A 27 11.98 1.57 7.19
CA ASP A 27 13.41 1.70 6.95
C ASP A 27 13.70 2.42 5.62
N ASP A 28 12.92 2.14 4.57
CA ASP A 28 13.03 2.87 3.30
C ASP A 28 12.67 4.36 3.50
N ALA A 29 11.61 4.66 4.26
CA ALA A 29 11.22 6.01 4.63
C ALA A 29 12.34 6.74 5.39
N LYS A 30 12.93 6.10 6.40
CA LYS A 30 14.05 6.64 7.19
C LYS A 30 15.27 6.91 6.32
N ASN A 31 15.64 5.98 5.46
CA ASN A 31 16.81 6.12 4.57
C ASN A 31 16.63 7.26 3.56
N ARG A 32 15.39 7.61 3.21
CA ARG A 32 15.06 8.76 2.34
C ARG A 32 14.91 10.07 3.09
N GLY A 33 15.17 10.10 4.40
CA GLY A 33 15.15 11.32 5.23
C GLY A 33 13.75 11.82 5.58
N ILE A 34 12.74 10.94 5.57
CA ILE A 34 11.38 11.29 6.02
C ILE A 34 11.41 11.69 7.50
N ASN A 35 10.52 12.62 7.88
CA ASN A 35 10.34 13.08 9.25
C ASN A 35 10.26 11.91 10.26
N GLU A 36 10.94 12.04 11.40
CA GLU A 36 11.03 10.96 12.39
C GLU A 36 9.67 10.52 12.93
N THR A 37 8.79 11.45 13.23
CA THR A 37 7.44 11.13 13.70
C THR A 37 6.67 10.34 12.64
N CYS A 38 6.80 10.71 11.34
CA CYS A 38 6.15 10.02 10.24
C CYS A 38 6.65 8.59 10.08
N TYR A 39 7.97 8.35 10.05
CA TYR A 39 8.47 6.98 9.87
C TYR A 39 8.20 6.09 11.10
N ASN A 40 8.12 6.66 12.30
CA ASN A 40 7.72 5.92 13.49
C ASN A 40 6.26 5.45 13.41
N TYR A 41 5.34 6.27 12.90
CA TYR A 41 3.96 5.84 12.62
C TYR A 41 3.90 4.80 11.50
N LEU A 42 4.67 4.98 10.42
CA LEU A 42 4.78 3.98 9.35
C LEU A 42 5.27 2.62 9.89
N SER A 43 6.20 2.61 10.84
CA SER A 43 6.66 1.38 11.50
C SER A 43 5.56 0.67 12.30
N GLN A 44 4.67 1.42 12.96
CA GLN A 44 3.51 0.84 13.65
C GLN A 44 2.50 0.27 12.67
N ILE A 45 2.22 1.00 11.59
CA ILE A 45 1.32 0.57 10.51
C ILE A 45 1.85 -0.70 9.85
N GLU A 46 3.13 -0.71 9.49
CA GLU A 46 3.82 -1.86 8.88
C GLU A 46 3.65 -3.13 9.71
N LYS A 47 3.82 -3.03 11.02
CA LYS A 47 3.61 -4.16 11.96
C LYS A 47 2.14 -4.56 12.02
N SER A 48 1.22 -3.60 12.11
CA SER A 48 -0.23 -3.86 12.23
C SER A 48 -0.80 -4.55 10.99
N TYR A 49 -0.35 -4.17 9.80
CA TYR A 49 -0.77 -4.76 8.53
C TYR A 49 0.13 -5.91 8.06
N ASN A 50 1.19 -6.24 8.80
CA ASN A 50 2.19 -7.24 8.42
C ASN A 50 2.74 -7.01 7.01
N LEU A 51 3.18 -5.76 6.72
CA LEU A 51 3.66 -5.35 5.40
C LEU A 51 5.09 -5.87 5.18
N ASN A 52 5.22 -7.05 4.60
CA ASN A 52 6.49 -7.75 4.37
C ASN A 52 6.83 -7.96 2.89
N GLY A 53 6.11 -7.27 2.00
CA GLY A 53 6.27 -7.37 0.56
C GLY A 53 7.30 -6.39 -0.04
N LEU A 54 7.12 -6.04 -1.31
CA LEU A 54 7.91 -5.00 -1.96
C LEU A 54 7.48 -3.61 -1.46
N ASN A 55 8.41 -2.83 -0.94
CA ASN A 55 8.18 -1.50 -0.39
C ASN A 55 8.88 -0.43 -1.24
N ILE A 56 8.19 0.69 -1.46
CA ILE A 56 8.68 1.84 -2.22
C ILE A 56 8.23 3.13 -1.53
N THR A 57 9.16 4.06 -1.32
CA THR A 57 8.88 5.40 -0.81
C THR A 57 9.19 6.46 -1.86
N PHE A 58 8.26 7.39 -2.07
CA PHE A 58 8.46 8.60 -2.84
C PHE A 58 8.54 9.79 -1.88
N ALA A 59 9.62 10.56 -1.97
CA ALA A 59 9.90 11.69 -1.10
C ALA A 59 10.34 12.90 -1.92
N HIS A 60 10.17 14.10 -1.38
CA HIS A 60 10.70 15.31 -2.00
C HIS A 60 12.23 15.25 -2.05
N PRO A 61 12.87 15.51 -3.22
CA PRO A 61 14.30 15.25 -3.41
C PRO A 61 15.22 16.12 -2.51
N GLU A 62 14.82 17.35 -2.19
CA GLU A 62 15.64 18.27 -1.41
C GLU A 62 15.21 18.39 0.05
N ASN A 63 13.91 18.24 0.33
CA ASN A 63 13.33 18.48 1.66
C ASN A 63 12.36 17.38 2.07
N PRO A 64 12.80 16.12 2.16
CA PRO A 64 11.94 14.97 2.44
C PRO A 64 11.30 15.00 3.84
N SER A 65 11.92 15.69 4.80
CA SER A 65 11.44 15.74 6.19
C SER A 65 10.31 16.74 6.43
N ILE A 66 10.03 17.66 5.48
CA ILE A 66 9.02 18.71 5.66
C ILE A 66 7.88 18.64 4.64
N PHE A 67 8.06 17.96 3.53
CA PHE A 67 7.00 17.77 2.52
C PHE A 67 6.32 16.41 2.64
N PRO A 68 5.08 16.29 2.14
CA PRO A 68 4.40 15.01 2.11
C PRO A 68 5.18 13.93 1.36
N SER A 69 5.05 12.70 1.80
CA SER A 69 5.65 11.52 1.19
C SER A 69 4.58 10.45 0.90
N LEU A 70 4.84 9.64 -0.13
CA LEU A 70 3.98 8.53 -0.53
C LEU A 70 4.73 7.21 -0.33
N HIS A 71 4.06 6.26 0.30
CA HIS A 71 4.61 4.95 0.64
C HIS A 71 3.71 3.87 0.06
N ILE A 72 4.30 2.90 -0.61
CA ILE A 72 3.58 1.78 -1.24
C ILE A 72 4.20 0.48 -0.77
N SER A 73 3.36 -0.48 -0.38
CA SER A 73 3.75 -1.87 -0.10
C SER A 73 2.86 -2.81 -0.90
N SER A 74 3.45 -3.79 -1.58
CA SER A 74 2.70 -4.78 -2.36
C SER A 74 3.08 -6.18 -1.95
N GLN A 75 2.08 -7.03 -1.74
CA GLN A 75 2.24 -8.42 -1.29
C GLN A 75 1.43 -9.37 -2.16
N LYS A 76 1.92 -10.59 -2.32
CA LYS A 76 1.25 -11.66 -3.03
C LYS A 76 0.92 -12.79 -2.06
N TYR A 77 -0.29 -13.32 -2.16
CA TYR A 77 -0.78 -14.49 -1.42
C TYR A 77 -1.12 -15.63 -2.37
N ASN A 78 -1.39 -16.79 -1.84
CA ASN A 78 -1.78 -17.96 -2.67
C ASN A 78 -3.12 -17.74 -3.41
N ASN A 79 -4.05 -16.98 -2.81
CA ASN A 79 -5.39 -16.73 -3.34
C ASN A 79 -5.64 -15.25 -3.69
N GLY A 80 -4.58 -14.45 -3.85
CA GLY A 80 -4.77 -13.04 -4.17
C GLY A 80 -3.52 -12.20 -4.00
N ALA A 81 -3.72 -10.90 -3.91
CA ALA A 81 -2.67 -9.91 -3.70
C ALA A 81 -3.21 -8.72 -2.90
N SER A 82 -2.32 -7.99 -2.25
CA SER A 82 -2.68 -6.69 -1.66
C SER A 82 -1.70 -5.59 -2.07
N SER A 83 -2.22 -4.37 -2.09
CA SER A 83 -1.45 -3.16 -2.24
C SER A 83 -1.85 -2.19 -1.14
N PHE A 84 -0.90 -1.81 -0.35
CA PHE A 84 -1.04 -0.80 0.69
C PHE A 84 -0.43 0.51 0.19
N THR A 85 -1.11 1.62 0.45
CA THR A 85 -0.62 2.97 0.12
C THR A 85 -0.83 3.85 1.35
N ALA A 86 0.19 4.60 1.73
CA ALA A 86 0.11 5.62 2.76
C ALA A 86 0.66 6.95 2.27
N THR A 87 -0.04 8.05 2.57
CA THR A 87 0.51 9.40 2.44
C THR A 87 0.80 9.92 3.83
N ALA A 88 2.05 10.27 4.09
CA ALA A 88 2.48 10.86 5.35
C ALA A 88 2.78 12.36 5.15
N THR A 89 2.13 13.21 5.95
CA THR A 89 2.26 14.67 5.90
C THR A 89 2.78 15.18 7.22
N PRO A 90 4.04 15.61 7.30
CA PRO A 90 4.61 16.21 8.50
C PRO A 90 3.91 17.54 8.83
N ASP A 91 3.69 17.78 10.12
CA ASP A 91 3.18 19.05 10.65
C ASP A 91 3.86 19.35 11.99
N GLY A 92 5.01 20.00 11.93
CA GLY A 92 5.84 20.25 13.10
C GLY A 92 6.28 18.97 13.81
N LYS A 93 5.76 18.72 15.01
CA LYS A 93 6.03 17.50 15.80
C LYS A 93 5.05 16.37 15.52
N ASN A 94 4.06 16.62 14.67
CA ASN A 94 3.01 15.66 14.33
C ASN A 94 3.23 15.08 12.92
N CYS A 95 2.50 14.01 12.61
CA CYS A 95 2.39 13.48 11.27
C CYS A 95 0.96 13.02 11.02
N TYR A 96 0.34 13.54 9.97
CA TYR A 96 -0.96 13.08 9.49
C TYR A 96 -0.75 11.97 8.48
N ILE A 97 -1.45 10.87 8.64
CA ILE A 97 -1.34 9.74 7.72
C ILE A 97 -2.72 9.35 7.20
N SER A 98 -2.84 9.27 5.88
CA SER A 98 -3.96 8.60 5.22
C SER A 98 -3.48 7.29 4.62
N THR A 99 -4.27 6.23 4.76
CA THR A 99 -3.94 4.92 4.22
C THR A 99 -5.08 4.36 3.38
N ILE A 100 -4.70 3.62 2.34
CA ILE A 100 -5.59 2.79 1.55
C ILE A 100 -4.95 1.41 1.43
N MET A 101 -5.68 0.38 1.86
CA MET A 101 -5.34 -1.02 1.63
C MET A 101 -6.30 -1.60 0.62
N LEU A 102 -5.78 -2.08 -0.49
CA LEU A 102 -6.54 -2.77 -1.52
C LEU A 102 -6.14 -4.24 -1.51
N THR A 103 -7.10 -5.14 -1.31
CA THR A 103 -6.87 -6.58 -1.30
C THR A 103 -7.80 -7.25 -2.31
N SER A 104 -7.24 -7.98 -3.25
CA SER A 104 -7.99 -8.83 -4.18
C SER A 104 -7.94 -10.27 -3.69
N ILE A 105 -9.11 -10.88 -3.55
CA ILE A 105 -9.28 -12.28 -3.12
C ILE A 105 -9.97 -13.05 -4.25
N ASN A 106 -9.37 -14.15 -4.65
CA ASN A 106 -9.94 -15.11 -5.59
C ASN A 106 -10.62 -16.27 -4.83
N ASN A 107 -11.61 -16.91 -5.45
CA ASN A 107 -12.37 -18.03 -4.90
C ASN A 107 -13.23 -17.68 -3.67
N GLN A 108 -13.58 -16.40 -3.51
CA GLN A 108 -14.55 -15.94 -2.51
C GLN A 108 -15.37 -14.78 -3.09
N SER A 109 -16.70 -14.87 -3.00
CA SER A 109 -17.58 -13.77 -3.35
C SER A 109 -17.53 -12.64 -2.30
N CYS A 110 -17.88 -11.42 -2.68
CA CYS A 110 -17.94 -10.31 -1.72
C CYS A 110 -18.99 -10.52 -0.62
N SER A 111 -20.06 -11.26 -0.89
CA SER A 111 -21.06 -11.63 0.12
C SER A 111 -20.48 -12.55 1.19
N GLU A 112 -19.64 -13.53 0.81
CA GLU A 112 -18.94 -14.40 1.75
C GLU A 112 -17.93 -13.63 2.58
N VAL A 113 -17.14 -12.73 1.95
CA VAL A 113 -16.19 -11.85 2.64
C VAL A 113 -16.93 -10.96 3.65
N ALA A 114 -18.03 -10.33 3.25
CA ALA A 114 -18.84 -9.50 4.15
C ALA A 114 -19.35 -10.30 5.36
N LYS A 115 -19.86 -11.50 5.14
CA LYS A 115 -20.33 -12.38 6.20
C LYS A 115 -19.21 -12.73 7.21
N ILE A 116 -18.03 -13.07 6.72
CA ILE A 116 -16.88 -13.40 7.58
C ILE A 116 -16.48 -12.17 8.41
N LYS A 117 -16.33 -10.99 7.77
CA LYS A 117 -15.94 -9.76 8.48
C LYS A 117 -16.96 -9.32 9.53
N THR A 118 -18.27 -9.35 9.22
CA THR A 118 -19.30 -8.98 10.19
C THR A 118 -19.47 -9.97 11.34
N GLN A 119 -18.99 -11.21 11.20
CA GLN A 119 -18.96 -12.18 12.30
C GLN A 119 -17.78 -11.98 13.25
N SER A 120 -16.69 -11.41 12.78
CA SER A 120 -15.46 -11.21 13.56
C SER A 120 -15.31 -9.81 14.12
N GLU A 121 -16.02 -8.84 13.55
CA GLU A 121 -15.90 -7.42 13.88
C GLU A 121 -17.30 -6.81 14.01
N ASP A 122 -17.46 -5.79 14.88
CA ASP A 122 -18.71 -5.02 15.01
C ASP A 122 -18.84 -4.02 13.85
N LEU A 123 -19.36 -4.51 12.73
CA LEU A 123 -19.47 -3.76 11.47
C LEU A 123 -20.93 -3.61 11.05
N GLN A 124 -21.32 -2.39 10.69
CA GLN A 124 -22.56 -2.08 10.01
C GLN A 124 -22.42 -2.35 8.51
N LEU A 125 -23.35 -3.07 7.93
CA LEU A 125 -23.36 -3.42 6.52
C LEU A 125 -24.39 -2.59 5.76
N SER A 126 -23.96 -1.99 4.64
CA SER A 126 -24.82 -1.33 3.64
C SER A 126 -24.50 -1.90 2.26
N SER A 127 -25.54 -2.16 1.45
CA SER A 127 -25.39 -2.70 0.10
C SER A 127 -25.93 -1.73 -0.95
N TYR A 128 -25.23 -1.60 -2.07
CA TYR A 128 -25.56 -0.69 -3.18
C TYR A 128 -25.51 -1.45 -4.52
N SER A 129 -26.25 -0.95 -5.51
CA SER A 129 -26.24 -1.48 -6.89
C SER A 129 -26.46 -2.99 -6.95
N ASN A 130 -27.55 -3.49 -6.34
CA ASN A 130 -27.91 -4.93 -6.31
C ASN A 130 -26.84 -5.86 -5.74
N GLY A 131 -25.93 -5.31 -4.89
CA GLY A 131 -24.86 -6.09 -4.25
C GLY A 131 -23.49 -6.01 -4.94
N ASP A 132 -23.36 -5.24 -6.02
CA ASP A 132 -22.05 -5.00 -6.66
C ASP A 132 -21.07 -4.30 -5.71
N TYR A 133 -21.61 -3.49 -4.78
CA TYR A 133 -20.85 -2.79 -3.75
C TYR A 133 -21.43 -3.07 -2.38
N ILE A 134 -20.59 -3.45 -1.44
CA ILE A 134 -20.93 -3.60 -0.03
C ILE A 134 -20.00 -2.69 0.77
N ILE A 135 -20.59 -1.86 1.64
CA ILE A 135 -19.82 -1.00 2.56
C ILE A 135 -19.94 -1.58 3.95
N LEU A 136 -18.81 -1.78 4.61
CA LEU A 136 -18.70 -2.17 6.00
C LEU A 136 -18.11 -1.01 6.78
N THR A 137 -18.81 -0.55 7.80
CA THR A 137 -18.42 0.59 8.62
C THR A 137 -18.42 0.16 10.08
N PRO A 138 -17.31 0.31 10.84
CA PRO A 138 -17.28 0.07 12.26
C PRO A 138 -18.13 1.12 13.00
N SER A 139 -18.62 0.76 14.18
CA SER A 139 -19.50 1.62 15.00
C SER A 139 -18.85 2.95 15.37
N ASP A 140 -17.53 3.00 15.46
CA ASP A 140 -16.74 4.21 15.77
C ASP A 140 -16.34 5.05 14.55
N ASN A 141 -16.72 4.63 13.32
CA ASN A 141 -16.34 5.25 12.05
C ASN A 141 -14.82 5.45 11.85
N SER A 142 -13.98 4.65 12.50
CA SER A 142 -12.51 4.79 12.44
C SER A 142 -11.92 4.48 11.07
N TYR A 143 -12.64 3.70 10.26
CA TYR A 143 -12.28 3.37 8.88
C TYR A 143 -13.52 3.01 8.07
N GLN A 144 -13.35 2.82 6.77
CA GLN A 144 -14.39 2.27 5.90
C GLN A 144 -13.81 1.17 5.03
N THR A 145 -14.58 0.11 4.84
CA THR A 145 -14.25 -0.99 3.93
C THR A 145 -15.29 -1.05 2.83
N ILE A 146 -14.85 -0.99 1.58
CA ILE A 146 -15.69 -1.18 0.40
C ILE A 146 -15.32 -2.52 -0.22
N LEU A 147 -16.31 -3.38 -0.39
CA LEU A 147 -16.19 -4.63 -1.13
C LEU A 147 -16.79 -4.42 -2.51
N THR A 148 -16.01 -4.71 -3.55
CA THR A 148 -16.42 -4.57 -4.95
C THR A 148 -16.33 -5.92 -5.64
N SER A 149 -17.41 -6.41 -6.19
CA SER A 149 -17.42 -7.66 -6.95
C SER A 149 -16.58 -7.51 -8.21
N SER A 150 -15.65 -8.43 -8.43
CA SER A 150 -14.80 -8.49 -9.62
C SER A 150 -15.02 -9.78 -10.42
N GLY A 151 -16.20 -10.37 -10.27
CA GLY A 151 -16.67 -11.62 -10.87
C GLY A 151 -17.40 -12.49 -9.82
N ASP A 152 -17.95 -13.62 -10.24
CA ASP A 152 -18.82 -14.48 -9.41
C ASP A 152 -18.10 -15.02 -8.16
N GLN A 153 -16.78 -15.20 -8.24
CA GLN A 153 -15.96 -15.85 -7.22
C GLN A 153 -14.72 -15.00 -6.87
N SER A 154 -14.83 -13.67 -6.99
CA SER A 154 -13.72 -12.79 -6.61
C SER A 154 -14.23 -11.48 -6.02
N CYS A 155 -13.49 -10.99 -5.03
CA CYS A 155 -13.81 -9.78 -4.29
C CYS A 155 -12.59 -8.89 -4.15
N THR A 156 -12.75 -7.61 -4.46
CA THR A 156 -11.78 -6.56 -4.15
C THR A 156 -12.23 -5.84 -2.90
N ILE A 157 -11.38 -5.82 -1.89
CA ILE A 157 -11.56 -5.15 -0.61
C ILE A 157 -10.74 -3.88 -0.64
N THR A 158 -11.36 -2.73 -0.46
CA THR A 158 -10.69 -1.44 -0.28
C THR A 158 -10.97 -0.94 1.13
N GLU A 159 -9.93 -0.82 1.96
CA GLU A 159 -10.02 -0.23 3.29
C GLU A 159 -9.31 1.12 3.28
N ALA A 160 -10.02 2.17 3.69
CA ALA A 160 -9.50 3.53 3.77
C ALA A 160 -9.53 4.03 5.22
N ARG A 161 -8.44 4.66 5.67
CA ARG A 161 -8.30 5.16 7.04
C ARG A 161 -7.55 6.49 7.06
N MET A 162 -7.98 7.38 7.96
CA MET A 162 -7.25 8.59 8.34
C MET A 162 -6.74 8.45 9.77
N MET A 163 -5.48 8.76 9.99
CA MET A 163 -4.86 8.77 11.33
C MET A 163 -4.54 10.21 11.72
N TRP A 164 -5.14 10.65 12.83
CA TRP A 164 -4.97 11.99 13.35
C TRP A 164 -4.02 11.97 14.56
N PRO A 165 -3.05 12.89 14.66
CA PRO A 165 -2.20 13.00 15.83
C PRO A 165 -3.03 13.27 17.09
N GLY A 166 -2.71 12.54 18.17
CA GLY A 166 -3.32 12.79 19.49
C GLY A 166 -4.71 12.16 19.70
N LYS A 167 -5.11 11.22 18.86
CA LYS A 167 -6.32 10.40 19.10
C LYS A 167 -5.96 8.94 19.23
#